data_78eab6e49d14d1738e011604f18bdefd
#
_entry.id   78eab6e49d14d1738e011604f18bdefd
#
_cell.length_a   1.000
_cell.length_b   1.000
_cell.length_c   1.000
_cell.angle_alpha   90.00
_cell.angle_beta   90.00
_cell.angle_gamma   90.00
#
_symmetry.space_group_name_H-M   'P 1'
#
loop_
_entity.id
_entity.type
_entity.pdbx_description
1 polymer ?
#
loop_
_entity_poly.entity_id
_entity_poly.type
_entity_poly.pdbx_seq_one_letter_code
_entity_poly.pdbx_strand_id
1 'polypeptide(L)'
;MKNNHRLLIALLVGASALLSASAHAATLNVLACEPEWEALTKELGGDKVKVSSATNGLQDPHRIEARPGLIARTRNADLLVCTGLELEAGWLPVLVQQSGNAKIAAGRSGFFEAGLFVPRLDVPTRLDRSEGDVHAAGNPHIQQNPHNIALVATALARRLAELDPANASYFQARQLDFSARWHAATLKWEKQAAPLRNVAVVEHHKNMEYLMGWLGMHQVGTLEAKPGVEPGAAHLGQLLAQLQRQPAKMVLRAGYQDARASQWLSERAKIPAVQVPFTVGGDDQAKDLFSLFDVTLQRLLEANK
;
A
#
# COMPACT_ATOMS: atom_id res chain seq x y z
N MET A 1 -64.75 -57.53 43.04
CA MET A 1 -63.56 -57.83 42.29
C MET A 1 -63.44 -56.74 41.22
N LYS A 2 -62.66 -55.70 41.44
CA LYS A 2 -62.47 -54.59 40.50
C LYS A 2 -60.98 -54.36 40.37
N ASN A 3 -60.40 -54.66 39.17
CA ASN A 3 -59.01 -54.42 38.80
C ASN A 3 -58.82 -52.96 38.39
N ASN A 4 -57.97 -52.25 39.12
CA ASN A 4 -57.49 -50.91 38.73
C ASN A 4 -56.19 -51.04 38.01
N HIS A 5 -56.20 -50.84 36.70
CA HIS A 5 -54.98 -50.60 35.93
C HIS A 5 -54.63 -49.13 36.01
N ARG A 6 -53.56 -48.82 36.73
CA ARG A 6 -52.92 -47.49 36.69
C ARG A 6 -51.93 -47.42 35.51
N LEU A 7 -52.28 -46.61 34.52
CA LEU A 7 -51.42 -46.28 33.38
C LEU A 7 -50.38 -45.25 33.87
N LEU A 8 -49.10 -45.63 33.91
CA LEU A 8 -47.99 -44.71 34.11
C LEU A 8 -47.62 -44.14 32.74
N ILE A 9 -47.90 -42.86 32.50
CA ILE A 9 -47.38 -42.09 31.36
C ILE A 9 -46.04 -41.53 31.80
N ALA A 10 -44.98 -42.10 31.26
CA ALA A 10 -43.61 -41.53 31.39
C ALA A 10 -43.41 -40.41 30.35
N LEU A 11 -43.34 -39.14 30.83
CA LEU A 11 -42.95 -38.01 30.03
C LEU A 11 -41.43 -38.09 29.83
N LEU A 12 -40.98 -38.46 28.61
CA LEU A 12 -39.61 -38.26 28.13
C LEU A 12 -39.46 -36.78 27.73
N VAL A 13 -38.92 -35.96 28.61
CA VAL A 13 -38.44 -34.64 28.27
C VAL A 13 -37.09 -34.84 27.56
N GLY A 14 -37.11 -34.85 26.24
CA GLY A 14 -35.90 -34.82 25.40
C GLY A 14 -35.23 -33.43 25.49
N ALA A 15 -34.22 -33.29 26.32
CA ALA A 15 -33.35 -32.15 26.32
C ALA A 15 -32.49 -32.20 25.04
N SER A 16 -32.96 -31.55 23.98
CA SER A 16 -32.16 -31.26 22.79
C SER A 16 -31.10 -30.20 23.16
N ALA A 17 -29.96 -30.67 23.63
CA ALA A 17 -28.77 -29.81 23.74
C ALA A 17 -28.37 -29.41 22.32
N LEU A 18 -28.75 -28.20 21.93
CA LEU A 18 -28.20 -27.50 20.75
C LEU A 18 -26.71 -27.27 21.02
N LEU A 19 -25.90 -28.23 20.61
CA LEU A 19 -24.46 -28.05 20.44
C LEU A 19 -24.28 -26.99 19.34
N SER A 20 -24.22 -25.70 19.75
CA SER A 20 -23.74 -24.64 18.91
C SER A 20 -22.26 -24.96 18.61
N ALA A 21 -22.02 -25.72 17.53
CA ALA A 21 -20.70 -25.83 16.97
C ALA A 21 -20.31 -24.43 16.60
N SER A 22 -19.44 -23.81 17.41
CA SER A 22 -18.75 -22.60 17.04
C SER A 22 -17.91 -22.98 15.80
N ALA A 23 -18.47 -22.77 14.63
CA ALA A 23 -17.69 -22.82 13.41
C ALA A 23 -16.58 -21.78 13.59
N HIS A 24 -15.37 -22.23 13.92
CA HIS A 24 -14.20 -21.38 13.83
C HIS A 24 -14.13 -20.97 12.35
N ALA A 25 -14.49 -19.73 12.07
CA ALA A 25 -14.27 -19.16 10.75
C ALA A 25 -12.76 -19.30 10.46
N ALA A 26 -12.45 -19.92 9.33
CA ALA A 26 -11.07 -20.12 8.94
C ALA A 26 -10.41 -18.76 8.75
N THR A 27 -9.23 -18.58 9.31
CA THR A 27 -8.45 -17.35 9.13
C THR A 27 -8.20 -17.11 7.64
N LEU A 28 -8.53 -15.92 7.13
CA LEU A 28 -8.32 -15.57 5.72
C LEU A 28 -6.81 -15.47 5.43
N ASN A 29 -6.37 -16.19 4.41
CA ASN A 29 -5.01 -16.05 3.89
C ASN A 29 -4.97 -14.89 2.90
N VAL A 30 -4.22 -13.84 3.23
CA VAL A 30 -4.09 -12.65 2.39
C VAL A 30 -2.66 -12.54 1.86
N LEU A 31 -2.53 -12.31 0.56
CA LEU A 31 -1.28 -11.90 -0.05
C LEU A 31 -1.40 -10.42 -0.43
N ALA A 32 -0.62 -9.57 0.20
CA ALA A 32 -0.45 -8.19 -0.24
C ALA A 32 0.63 -8.12 -1.33
N CYS A 33 0.47 -7.28 -2.32
CA CYS A 33 1.52 -7.04 -3.32
C CYS A 33 2.67 -6.25 -2.69
N GLU A 34 2.36 -5.19 -1.93
CA GLU A 34 3.32 -4.30 -1.29
C GLU A 34 3.17 -4.29 0.25
N PRO A 35 4.23 -3.91 0.99
CA PRO A 35 4.25 -3.92 2.46
C PRO A 35 3.22 -3.00 3.12
N GLU A 36 2.87 -1.87 2.52
CA GLU A 36 1.83 -0.97 3.03
C GLU A 36 0.47 -1.63 3.10
N TRP A 37 0.14 -2.47 2.10
CA TRP A 37 -1.13 -3.22 2.09
C TRP A 37 -1.09 -4.41 3.05
N GLU A 38 0.07 -5.01 3.26
CA GLU A 38 0.26 -5.99 4.34
C GLU A 38 -0.01 -5.34 5.70
N ALA A 39 0.60 -4.18 5.96
CA ALA A 39 0.45 -3.44 7.22
C ALA A 39 -1.01 -3.01 7.44
N LEU A 40 -1.67 -2.47 6.40
CA LEU A 40 -3.08 -2.08 6.48
C LEU A 40 -3.99 -3.29 6.72
N THR A 41 -3.74 -4.40 6.03
CA THR A 41 -4.51 -5.63 6.21
C THR A 41 -4.37 -6.18 7.63
N LYS A 42 -3.17 -6.12 8.25
CA LYS A 42 -2.95 -6.48 9.66
C LYS A 42 -3.73 -5.59 10.62
N GLU A 43 -3.73 -4.28 10.38
CA GLU A 43 -4.51 -3.33 11.18
C GLU A 43 -6.01 -3.65 11.16
N LEU A 44 -6.57 -3.92 9.98
CA LEU A 44 -7.99 -4.15 9.79
C LEU A 44 -8.44 -5.57 10.11
N GLY A 45 -7.60 -6.55 9.81
CA GLY A 45 -7.94 -7.97 9.92
C GLY A 45 -7.60 -8.60 11.27
N GLY A 46 -6.59 -8.06 11.99
CA GLY A 46 -6.14 -8.58 13.28
C GLY A 46 -5.84 -10.08 13.24
N ASP A 47 -6.39 -10.83 14.18
CA ASP A 47 -6.24 -12.29 14.32
C ASP A 47 -7.10 -13.11 13.32
N LYS A 48 -7.98 -12.46 12.55
CA LYS A 48 -8.84 -13.11 11.55
C LYS A 48 -8.17 -13.22 10.18
N VAL A 49 -6.96 -12.65 10.02
CA VAL A 49 -6.20 -12.73 8.78
C VAL A 49 -4.78 -13.24 9.02
N LYS A 50 -4.27 -14.02 8.08
CA LYS A 50 -2.86 -14.34 7.95
C LYS A 50 -2.35 -13.65 6.69
N VAL A 51 -1.60 -12.58 6.85
CA VAL A 51 -1.15 -11.76 5.72
C VAL A 51 0.38 -11.81 5.57
N SER A 52 0.83 -11.75 4.31
CA SER A 52 2.24 -11.58 3.95
C SER A 52 2.33 -10.72 2.70
N SER A 53 3.44 -10.00 2.52
CA SER A 53 3.71 -9.22 1.31
C SER A 53 4.45 -10.03 0.25
N ALA A 54 4.18 -9.75 -1.03
CA ALA A 54 4.94 -10.28 -2.17
C ALA A 54 6.31 -9.62 -2.29
N THR A 55 6.39 -8.33 -1.95
CA THR A 55 7.60 -7.49 -1.98
C THR A 55 8.08 -7.16 -0.58
N ASN A 56 9.21 -6.47 -0.48
CA ASN A 56 9.70 -5.82 0.74
C ASN A 56 10.00 -4.34 0.46
N GLY A 57 10.22 -3.56 1.52
CA GLY A 57 10.38 -2.11 1.42
C GLY A 57 11.61 -1.59 0.66
N LEU A 58 12.54 -2.48 0.32
CA LEU A 58 13.76 -2.17 -0.44
C LEU A 58 13.77 -2.80 -1.84
N GLN A 59 12.60 -3.22 -2.35
CA GLN A 59 12.43 -3.71 -3.71
C GLN A 59 11.62 -2.72 -4.54
N ASP A 60 11.98 -2.64 -5.83
CA ASP A 60 11.17 -1.92 -6.82
C ASP A 60 9.87 -2.70 -7.08
N PRO A 61 8.67 -2.16 -6.77
CA PRO A 61 7.41 -2.87 -6.93
C PRO A 61 7.03 -3.14 -8.40
N HIS A 62 7.64 -2.43 -9.36
CA HIS A 62 7.41 -2.68 -10.79
C HIS A 62 8.06 -3.97 -11.28
N ARG A 63 9.09 -4.50 -10.58
CA ARG A 63 9.98 -5.56 -11.08
C ARG A 63 10.18 -6.67 -10.04
N ILE A 64 9.22 -7.60 -9.99
CA ILE A 64 9.27 -8.74 -9.07
C ILE A 64 9.33 -10.05 -9.86
N GLU A 65 10.12 -10.99 -9.36
CA GLU A 65 10.19 -12.33 -9.93
C GLU A 65 9.14 -13.26 -9.31
N ALA A 66 8.42 -13.99 -10.16
CA ALA A 66 7.46 -15.03 -9.74
C ALA A 66 8.21 -16.28 -9.24
N ARG A 67 8.85 -16.20 -8.08
CA ARG A 67 9.59 -17.34 -7.47
C ARG A 67 8.64 -18.43 -6.94
N PRO A 68 9.06 -19.69 -6.86
CA PRO A 68 8.19 -20.79 -6.42
C PRO A 68 7.49 -20.56 -5.08
N GLY A 69 8.19 -19.97 -4.10
CA GLY A 69 7.60 -19.66 -2.79
C GLY A 69 6.50 -18.59 -2.88
N LEU A 70 6.63 -17.61 -3.79
CA LEU A 70 5.61 -16.60 -4.03
C LEU A 70 4.39 -17.22 -4.75
N ILE A 71 4.62 -18.06 -5.76
CA ILE A 71 3.57 -18.80 -6.46
C ILE A 71 2.76 -19.67 -5.47
N ALA A 72 3.44 -20.36 -4.55
CA ALA A 72 2.79 -21.19 -3.53
C ALA A 72 1.91 -20.35 -2.58
N ARG A 73 2.37 -19.16 -2.15
CA ARG A 73 1.55 -18.23 -1.32
C ARG A 73 0.35 -17.73 -2.10
N THR A 74 0.53 -17.35 -3.35
CA THR A 74 -0.54 -16.87 -4.25
C THR A 74 -1.61 -17.95 -4.47
N ARG A 75 -1.20 -19.23 -4.62
CA ARG A 75 -2.13 -20.37 -4.76
C ARG A 75 -3.05 -20.54 -3.58
N ASN A 76 -2.55 -20.26 -2.37
CA ASN A 76 -3.29 -20.44 -1.12
C ASN A 76 -3.99 -19.16 -0.63
N ALA A 77 -3.91 -18.05 -1.36
CA ALA A 77 -4.54 -16.81 -0.98
C ALA A 77 -6.07 -16.85 -1.17
N ASP A 78 -6.81 -16.37 -0.19
CA ASP A 78 -8.24 -16.09 -0.28
C ASP A 78 -8.48 -14.66 -0.76
N LEU A 79 -7.52 -13.75 -0.50
CA LEU A 79 -7.54 -12.36 -0.94
C LEU A 79 -6.13 -11.96 -1.40
N LEU A 80 -6.07 -11.29 -2.55
CA LEU A 80 -4.90 -10.60 -3.08
C LEU A 80 -5.18 -9.10 -2.99
N VAL A 81 -4.30 -8.34 -2.31
CA VAL A 81 -4.41 -6.90 -2.11
C VAL A 81 -3.24 -6.21 -2.79
N CYS A 82 -3.49 -5.54 -3.90
CA CYS A 82 -2.49 -4.87 -4.70
C CYS A 82 -2.81 -3.38 -4.86
N THR A 83 -1.83 -2.61 -5.24
CA THR A 83 -2.01 -1.20 -5.61
C THR A 83 -2.90 -1.09 -6.85
N GLY A 84 -2.66 -1.91 -7.87
CA GLY A 84 -3.30 -1.77 -9.18
C GLY A 84 -2.73 -0.57 -9.96
N LEU A 85 -3.54 0.01 -10.84
CA LEU A 85 -3.13 1.13 -11.70
C LEU A 85 -1.86 0.80 -12.51
N GLU A 86 -1.69 -0.47 -12.87
CA GLU A 86 -0.55 -1.03 -13.63
C GLU A 86 0.80 -1.07 -12.88
N LEU A 87 0.85 -0.82 -11.56
CA LEU A 87 2.09 -0.94 -10.80
C LEU A 87 2.71 -2.33 -10.93
N GLU A 88 1.90 -3.35 -10.80
CA GLU A 88 2.31 -4.75 -10.79
C GLU A 88 2.18 -5.43 -12.19
N ALA A 89 1.94 -4.63 -13.25
CA ALA A 89 1.66 -5.17 -14.59
C ALA A 89 2.79 -6.06 -15.15
N GLY A 90 4.03 -5.80 -14.75
CA GLY A 90 5.20 -6.57 -15.21
C GLY A 90 5.30 -7.99 -14.63
N TRP A 91 4.60 -8.32 -13.55
CA TRP A 91 4.79 -9.60 -12.84
C TRP A 91 3.51 -10.26 -12.33
N LEU A 92 2.51 -9.49 -11.90
CA LEU A 92 1.30 -10.01 -11.25
C LEU A 92 0.47 -10.92 -12.16
N PRO A 93 0.24 -10.62 -13.46
CA PRO A 93 -0.52 -11.49 -14.34
C PRO A 93 0.09 -12.88 -14.46
N VAL A 94 1.42 -12.97 -14.58
CA VAL A 94 2.17 -14.24 -14.66
C VAL A 94 2.06 -14.99 -13.34
N LEU A 95 2.19 -14.30 -12.21
CA LEU A 95 2.08 -14.90 -10.88
C LEU A 95 0.68 -15.49 -10.64
N VAL A 96 -0.38 -14.76 -10.95
CA VAL A 96 -1.77 -15.23 -10.80
C VAL A 96 -2.02 -16.43 -11.71
N GLN A 97 -1.59 -16.38 -12.97
CA GLN A 97 -1.72 -17.49 -13.91
C GLN A 97 -1.01 -18.75 -13.40
N GLN A 98 0.24 -18.65 -12.98
CA GLN A 98 1.03 -19.80 -12.49
C GLN A 98 0.51 -20.36 -11.16
N SER A 99 -0.15 -19.53 -10.36
CA SER A 99 -0.78 -19.99 -9.10
C SER A 99 -1.95 -20.92 -9.34
N GLY A 100 -2.67 -20.78 -10.46
CA GLY A 100 -3.91 -21.51 -10.76
C GLY A 100 -5.07 -21.17 -9.81
N ASN A 101 -5.00 -20.10 -9.05
CA ASN A 101 -6.00 -19.72 -8.05
C ASN A 101 -7.10 -18.86 -8.69
N ALA A 102 -8.23 -19.47 -9.00
CA ALA A 102 -9.36 -18.78 -9.61
C ALA A 102 -10.06 -17.77 -8.66
N LYS A 103 -9.87 -17.87 -7.34
CA LYS A 103 -10.49 -16.95 -6.36
C LYS A 103 -9.98 -15.53 -6.51
N ILE A 104 -8.68 -15.38 -6.83
CA ILE A 104 -7.97 -14.09 -6.90
C ILE A 104 -7.77 -13.59 -8.35
N ALA A 105 -8.48 -14.17 -9.30
CA ALA A 105 -8.46 -13.68 -10.68
C ALA A 105 -9.09 -12.26 -10.76
N ALA A 106 -8.66 -11.47 -11.73
CA ALA A 106 -9.19 -10.12 -11.95
C ALA A 106 -10.73 -10.12 -12.03
N GLY A 107 -11.38 -9.18 -11.34
CA GLY A 107 -12.83 -9.06 -11.25
C GLY A 107 -13.50 -10.03 -10.25
N ARG A 108 -12.74 -10.86 -9.54
CA ARG A 108 -13.26 -11.71 -8.46
C ARG A 108 -13.19 -10.98 -7.12
N SER A 109 -14.03 -11.41 -6.17
CA SER A 109 -14.04 -10.85 -4.80
C SER A 109 -12.72 -11.05 -4.06
N GLY A 110 -11.95 -12.08 -4.38
CA GLY A 110 -10.61 -12.32 -3.85
C GLY A 110 -9.51 -11.45 -4.48
N PHE A 111 -9.82 -10.53 -5.40
CA PHE A 111 -8.87 -9.57 -5.94
C PHE A 111 -9.28 -8.14 -5.57
N PHE A 112 -8.40 -7.43 -4.88
CA PHE A 112 -8.61 -6.07 -4.43
C PHE A 112 -7.52 -5.15 -4.95
N GLU A 113 -7.92 -4.11 -5.68
CA GLU A 113 -7.03 -3.07 -6.22
C GLU A 113 -7.27 -1.76 -5.48
N ALA A 114 -6.30 -1.34 -4.69
CA ALA A 114 -6.39 -0.15 -3.84
C ALA A 114 -6.61 1.14 -4.66
N GLY A 115 -5.98 1.25 -5.81
CA GLY A 115 -6.08 2.40 -6.70
C GLY A 115 -7.46 2.68 -7.28
N LEU A 116 -8.42 1.74 -7.17
CA LEU A 116 -9.80 1.95 -7.58
C LEU A 116 -10.59 2.85 -6.61
N PHE A 117 -10.07 3.06 -5.40
CA PHE A 117 -10.78 3.75 -4.31
C PHE A 117 -10.24 5.15 -4.01
N VAL A 118 -9.27 5.63 -4.80
CA VAL A 118 -8.61 6.91 -4.58
C VAL A 118 -8.68 7.82 -5.80
N PRO A 119 -8.58 9.15 -5.62
CA PRO A 119 -8.36 10.07 -6.73
C PRO A 119 -7.05 9.75 -7.46
N ARG A 120 -7.07 9.71 -8.78
CA ARG A 120 -5.90 9.37 -9.59
C ARG A 120 -5.20 10.63 -10.08
N LEU A 121 -3.90 10.68 -9.90
CA LEU A 121 -3.04 11.72 -10.47
C LEU A 121 -2.42 11.24 -11.79
N ASP A 122 -1.95 12.17 -12.58
CA ASP A 122 -1.17 11.93 -13.80
C ASP A 122 -1.82 10.94 -14.79
N VAL A 123 -3.15 10.94 -14.92
CA VAL A 123 -3.81 10.14 -15.94
C VAL A 123 -3.43 10.70 -17.32
N PRO A 124 -2.69 9.95 -18.15
CA PRO A 124 -2.19 10.47 -19.42
C PRO A 124 -3.33 10.64 -20.41
N THR A 125 -3.31 11.76 -21.13
CA THR A 125 -4.27 12.02 -22.24
C THR A 125 -3.95 11.21 -23.48
N ARG A 126 -2.71 10.77 -23.63
CA ARG A 126 -2.18 9.92 -24.69
C ARG A 126 -1.14 8.97 -24.13
N LEU A 127 -1.25 7.69 -24.51
CA LEU A 127 -0.25 6.69 -24.17
C LEU A 127 0.84 6.65 -25.23
N ASP A 128 2.08 6.86 -24.81
CA ASP A 128 3.26 6.72 -25.65
C ASP A 128 4.32 5.93 -24.90
N ARG A 129 4.58 4.70 -25.31
CA ARG A 129 5.60 3.83 -24.70
C ARG A 129 7.02 4.38 -24.83
N SER A 130 7.27 5.34 -25.73
CA SER A 130 8.55 6.02 -25.83
C SER A 130 8.83 6.93 -24.63
N GLU A 131 7.80 7.23 -23.80
CA GLU A 131 7.91 8.05 -22.59
C GLU A 131 8.30 7.26 -21.33
N GLY A 132 8.67 5.98 -21.47
CA GLY A 132 9.11 5.11 -20.36
C GLY A 132 7.95 4.40 -19.67
N ASP A 133 8.06 4.12 -18.37
CA ASP A 133 7.06 3.43 -17.53
C ASP A 133 5.86 4.35 -17.24
N VAL A 134 5.09 4.67 -18.28
CA VAL A 134 3.87 5.48 -18.17
C VAL A 134 2.68 4.55 -17.87
N HIS A 135 1.99 4.81 -16.77
CA HIS A 135 0.83 4.05 -16.34
C HIS A 135 -0.46 4.63 -16.96
N ALA A 136 -1.15 3.84 -17.78
CA ALA A 136 -2.36 4.26 -18.48
C ALA A 136 -3.50 4.67 -17.54
N ALA A 137 -3.59 4.03 -16.38
CA ALA A 137 -4.63 4.28 -15.40
C ALA A 137 -4.32 5.45 -14.44
N GLY A 138 -3.16 6.11 -14.58
CA GLY A 138 -2.67 7.16 -13.71
C GLY A 138 -1.54 6.70 -12.78
N ASN A 139 -0.95 7.64 -12.04
CA ASN A 139 0.17 7.37 -11.13
C ASN A 139 -0.23 6.36 -10.05
N PRO A 140 0.47 5.21 -9.91
CA PRO A 140 0.08 4.16 -8.99
C PRO A 140 0.60 4.34 -7.56
N HIS A 141 1.46 5.32 -7.28
CA HIS A 141 2.16 5.46 -5.99
C HIS A 141 1.27 6.11 -4.92
N ILE A 142 0.04 5.61 -4.80
CA ILE A 142 -1.08 6.17 -4.02
C ILE A 142 -0.85 6.15 -2.51
N GLN A 143 -0.01 5.24 -2.01
CA GLN A 143 0.25 5.03 -0.59
C GLN A 143 0.97 6.20 0.07
N GLN A 144 1.54 7.10 -0.71
CA GLN A 144 2.30 8.27 -0.23
C GLN A 144 1.41 9.40 0.32
N ASN A 145 0.09 9.25 0.24
CA ASN A 145 -0.87 10.22 0.79
C ASN A 145 -1.72 9.55 1.88
N PRO A 146 -1.72 10.06 3.15
CA PRO A 146 -2.48 9.45 4.24
C PRO A 146 -4.00 9.48 4.02
N HIS A 147 -4.52 10.43 3.25
CA HIS A 147 -5.94 10.45 2.90
C HIS A 147 -6.32 9.27 1.99
N ASN A 148 -5.43 8.87 1.08
CA ASN A 148 -5.64 7.68 0.25
C ASN A 148 -5.67 6.40 1.09
N ILE A 149 -4.77 6.28 2.07
CA ILE A 149 -4.76 5.14 3.00
C ILE A 149 -6.10 5.05 3.75
N ALA A 150 -6.69 6.17 4.19
CA ALA A 150 -7.99 6.18 4.86
C ALA A 150 -9.13 5.68 3.95
N LEU A 151 -9.13 6.08 2.68
CA LEU A 151 -10.11 5.62 1.69
C LEU A 151 -9.97 4.12 1.43
N VAL A 152 -8.75 3.65 1.20
CA VAL A 152 -8.45 2.24 0.98
C VAL A 152 -8.80 1.40 2.21
N ALA A 153 -8.52 1.89 3.44
CA ALA A 153 -8.86 1.20 4.68
C ALA A 153 -10.37 0.91 4.78
N THR A 154 -11.21 1.89 4.44
CA THR A 154 -12.66 1.72 4.44
C THR A 154 -13.11 0.66 3.42
N ALA A 155 -12.54 0.69 2.22
CA ALA A 155 -12.87 -0.26 1.16
C ALA A 155 -12.37 -1.68 1.48
N LEU A 156 -11.15 -1.81 2.01
CA LEU A 156 -10.54 -3.09 2.35
C LEU A 156 -11.27 -3.77 3.53
N ALA A 157 -11.67 -3.02 4.57
CA ALA A 157 -12.45 -3.57 5.68
C ALA A 157 -13.79 -4.14 5.20
N ARG A 158 -14.45 -3.48 4.25
CA ARG A 158 -15.67 -3.99 3.62
C ARG A 158 -15.40 -5.29 2.86
N ARG A 159 -14.29 -5.36 2.09
CA ARG A 159 -13.90 -6.56 1.37
C ARG A 159 -13.61 -7.73 2.32
N LEU A 160 -12.95 -7.49 3.45
CA LEU A 160 -12.74 -8.52 4.48
C LEU A 160 -14.07 -9.04 5.02
N ALA A 161 -15.03 -8.14 5.31
CA ALA A 161 -16.36 -8.51 5.76
C ALA A 161 -17.19 -9.28 4.69
N GLU A 162 -17.01 -8.98 3.41
CA GLU A 162 -17.64 -9.72 2.30
C GLU A 162 -17.09 -11.15 2.19
N LEU A 163 -15.80 -11.35 2.44
CA LEU A 163 -15.14 -12.66 2.36
C LEU A 163 -15.34 -13.51 3.62
N ASP A 164 -15.52 -12.86 4.76
CA ASP A 164 -15.78 -13.52 6.05
C ASP A 164 -16.93 -12.81 6.79
N PRO A 165 -18.19 -13.06 6.38
CA PRO A 165 -19.37 -12.41 6.99
C PRO A 165 -19.55 -12.72 8.49
N ALA A 166 -19.03 -13.85 8.97
CA ALA A 166 -19.12 -14.22 10.38
C ALA A 166 -18.30 -13.26 11.28
N ASN A 167 -17.25 -12.65 10.75
CA ASN A 167 -16.41 -11.69 11.44
C ASN A 167 -16.62 -10.24 10.95
N ALA A 168 -17.71 -9.93 10.23
CA ALA A 168 -17.95 -8.60 9.66
C ALA A 168 -17.93 -7.48 10.70
N SER A 169 -18.58 -7.68 11.87
CA SER A 169 -18.58 -6.71 12.96
C SER A 169 -17.19 -6.48 13.57
N TYR A 170 -16.36 -7.51 13.61
CA TYR A 170 -14.97 -7.42 14.05
C TYR A 170 -14.15 -6.52 13.11
N PHE A 171 -14.21 -6.75 11.80
CA PHE A 171 -13.51 -5.91 10.81
C PHE A 171 -13.99 -4.46 10.84
N GLN A 172 -15.31 -4.25 11.01
CA GLN A 172 -15.88 -2.92 11.14
C GLN A 172 -15.36 -2.19 12.40
N ALA A 173 -15.33 -2.86 13.55
CA ALA A 173 -14.81 -2.27 14.78
C ALA A 173 -13.33 -1.88 14.66
N ARG A 174 -12.51 -2.73 14.05
CA ARG A 174 -11.10 -2.44 13.79
C ARG A 174 -10.90 -1.29 12.82
N GLN A 175 -11.73 -1.22 11.77
CA GLN A 175 -11.69 -0.12 10.82
C GLN A 175 -12.03 1.23 11.48
N LEU A 176 -13.03 1.26 12.37
CA LEU A 176 -13.39 2.47 13.10
C LEU A 176 -12.25 2.92 14.05
N ASP A 177 -11.64 1.98 14.79
CA ASP A 177 -10.49 2.25 15.65
C ASP A 177 -9.29 2.80 14.82
N PHE A 178 -8.93 2.08 13.75
CA PHE A 178 -7.86 2.54 12.84
C PHE A 178 -8.15 3.94 12.31
N SER A 179 -9.36 4.19 11.82
CA SER A 179 -9.74 5.49 11.25
C SER A 179 -9.64 6.62 12.26
N ALA A 180 -10.02 6.41 13.52
CA ALA A 180 -9.90 7.42 14.58
C ALA A 180 -8.42 7.75 14.86
N ARG A 181 -7.57 6.73 15.03
CA ARG A 181 -6.12 6.90 15.24
C ARG A 181 -5.45 7.54 14.03
N TRP A 182 -5.80 7.09 12.83
CA TRP A 182 -5.24 7.59 11.58
C TRP A 182 -5.58 9.05 11.32
N HIS A 183 -6.84 9.44 11.56
CA HIS A 183 -7.27 10.83 11.44
C HIS A 183 -6.51 11.74 12.41
N ALA A 184 -6.37 11.35 13.68
CA ALA A 184 -5.59 12.10 14.65
C ALA A 184 -4.12 12.26 14.24
N ALA A 185 -3.51 11.18 13.70
CA ALA A 185 -2.14 11.21 13.19
C ALA A 185 -2.01 12.13 11.96
N THR A 186 -2.96 12.06 11.02
CA THR A 186 -2.98 12.90 9.81
C THR A 186 -3.02 14.39 10.18
N LEU A 187 -3.88 14.79 11.11
CA LEU A 187 -3.93 16.19 11.59
C LEU A 187 -2.61 16.64 12.23
N LYS A 188 -1.95 15.75 13.00
CA LYS A 188 -0.62 16.02 13.56
C LYS A 188 0.41 16.22 12.46
N TRP A 189 0.45 15.34 11.46
CA TRP A 189 1.39 15.40 10.34
C TRP A 189 1.20 16.66 9.49
N GLU A 190 -0.03 17.03 9.16
CA GLU A 190 -0.34 18.24 8.40
C GLU A 190 0.12 19.52 9.12
N LYS A 191 -0.05 19.56 10.43
CA LYS A 191 0.49 20.66 11.24
C LYS A 191 2.02 20.70 11.24
N GLN A 192 2.67 19.55 11.36
CA GLN A 192 4.13 19.45 11.34
C GLN A 192 4.70 19.79 9.96
N ALA A 193 4.01 19.41 8.88
CA ALA A 193 4.43 19.63 7.50
C ALA A 193 4.29 21.08 7.01
N ALA A 194 3.70 21.97 7.77
CA ALA A 194 3.49 23.37 7.34
C ALA A 194 4.74 24.05 6.75
N PRO A 195 5.98 23.84 7.26
CA PRO A 195 7.20 24.42 6.68
C PRO A 195 7.57 23.86 5.29
N LEU A 196 6.97 22.75 4.86
CA LEU A 196 7.24 22.12 3.55
C LEU A 196 6.40 22.70 2.41
N ARG A 197 5.44 23.57 2.69
CA ARG A 197 4.60 24.19 1.66
C ARG A 197 5.44 25.03 0.70
N ASN A 198 5.21 24.84 -0.60
CA ASN A 198 5.92 25.48 -1.70
C ASN A 198 7.42 25.16 -1.78
N VAL A 199 7.89 24.13 -1.06
CA VAL A 199 9.27 23.66 -1.20
C VAL A 199 9.43 22.97 -2.55
N ALA A 200 10.40 23.44 -3.33
CA ALA A 200 10.77 22.88 -4.61
C ALA A 200 11.72 21.70 -4.42
N VAL A 201 11.48 20.60 -5.10
CA VAL A 201 12.31 19.38 -4.99
C VAL A 201 12.62 18.78 -6.35
N VAL A 202 13.72 18.01 -6.41
CA VAL A 202 13.99 17.05 -7.47
C VAL A 202 13.66 15.66 -6.91
N GLU A 203 13.03 14.80 -7.70
CA GLU A 203 12.90 13.37 -7.35
C GLU A 203 13.75 12.48 -8.24
N HIS A 204 14.05 11.29 -7.77
CA HIS A 204 14.77 10.32 -8.59
C HIS A 204 13.86 9.82 -9.73
N HIS A 205 12.73 9.27 -9.38
CA HIS A 205 11.66 8.75 -10.23
C HIS A 205 10.35 9.47 -9.89
N LYS A 206 9.43 9.60 -10.82
CA LYS A 206 8.13 10.25 -10.62
C LYS A 206 7.19 9.40 -9.77
N ASN A 207 7.58 9.14 -8.51
CA ASN A 207 6.87 8.26 -7.59
C ASN A 207 6.45 8.90 -6.26
N MET A 208 6.64 10.22 -6.10
CA MET A 208 6.27 10.95 -4.88
C MET A 208 5.21 12.04 -5.10
N GLU A 209 4.51 12.02 -6.24
CA GLU A 209 3.50 13.00 -6.62
C GLU A 209 2.37 13.12 -5.57
N TYR A 210 1.91 12.01 -5.01
CA TYR A 210 0.90 12.01 -3.96
C TYR A 210 1.42 12.58 -2.65
N LEU A 211 2.69 12.34 -2.31
CA LEU A 211 3.36 12.94 -1.15
C LEU A 211 3.47 14.45 -1.33
N MET A 212 3.97 14.88 -2.48
CA MET A 212 4.14 16.31 -2.78
C MET A 212 2.80 17.03 -2.81
N GLY A 213 1.78 16.46 -3.44
CA GLY A 213 0.43 17.03 -3.47
C GLY A 213 -0.17 17.21 -2.08
N TRP A 214 0.02 16.22 -1.19
CA TRP A 214 -0.43 16.29 0.20
C TRP A 214 0.31 17.37 1.01
N LEU A 215 1.65 17.44 0.86
CA LEU A 215 2.49 18.38 1.62
C LEU A 215 2.52 19.80 1.04
N GLY A 216 1.95 20.02 -0.16
CA GLY A 216 2.03 21.26 -0.89
C GLY A 216 3.43 21.59 -1.41
N MET A 217 4.27 20.57 -1.60
CA MET A 217 5.57 20.65 -2.28
C MET A 217 5.40 20.62 -3.80
N HIS A 218 6.43 20.95 -4.57
CA HIS A 218 6.36 20.85 -6.02
C HIS A 218 7.67 20.34 -6.63
N GLN A 219 7.53 19.50 -7.64
CA GLN A 219 8.64 18.98 -8.42
C GLN A 219 9.16 20.05 -9.40
N VAL A 220 10.48 20.19 -9.48
CA VAL A 220 11.14 21.00 -10.51
C VAL A 220 11.96 20.16 -11.50
N GLY A 221 12.08 18.86 -11.28
CA GLY A 221 12.73 17.92 -12.18
C GLY A 221 12.87 16.54 -11.61
N THR A 222 13.31 15.60 -12.44
CA THR A 222 13.60 14.20 -12.06
C THR A 222 15.03 13.84 -12.45
N LEU A 223 15.65 12.92 -11.70
CA LEU A 223 16.96 12.37 -12.07
C LEU A 223 16.86 11.47 -13.31
N GLU A 224 15.76 10.75 -13.46
CA GLU A 224 15.43 10.00 -14.66
C GLU A 224 14.93 10.95 -15.75
N ALA A 225 15.49 10.83 -16.97
CA ALA A 225 14.99 11.59 -18.12
C ALA A 225 13.57 11.17 -18.54
N LYS A 226 13.24 9.91 -18.30
CA LYS A 226 11.93 9.28 -18.51
C LYS A 226 11.73 8.25 -17.41
N PRO A 227 10.48 8.03 -16.91
CA PRO A 227 10.21 7.04 -15.88
C PRO A 227 10.79 5.66 -16.21
N GLY A 228 11.51 5.07 -15.25
CA GLY A 228 12.14 3.75 -15.39
C GLY A 228 13.40 3.70 -16.23
N VAL A 229 13.91 4.84 -16.70
CA VAL A 229 15.17 4.95 -17.45
C VAL A 229 16.26 5.49 -16.52
N GLU A 230 17.33 4.71 -16.34
CA GLU A 230 18.45 5.07 -15.46
C GLU A 230 19.00 6.49 -15.75
N PRO A 231 19.33 7.28 -14.69
CA PRO A 231 19.84 8.63 -14.84
C PRO A 231 21.12 8.72 -15.68
N GLY A 232 21.05 9.39 -16.83
CA GLY A 232 22.20 9.58 -17.73
C GLY A 232 22.93 10.90 -17.49
N ALA A 233 24.25 10.93 -17.71
CA ALA A 233 25.11 12.10 -17.46
C ALA A 233 24.66 13.37 -18.21
N ALA A 234 24.19 13.24 -19.45
CA ALA A 234 23.70 14.37 -20.23
C ALA A 234 22.48 15.03 -19.61
N HIS A 235 21.50 14.21 -19.19
CA HIS A 235 20.29 14.69 -18.53
C HIS A 235 20.61 15.32 -17.16
N LEU A 236 21.46 14.68 -16.35
CA LEU A 236 21.89 15.23 -15.06
C LEU A 236 22.60 16.60 -15.23
N GLY A 237 23.40 16.77 -16.28
CA GLY A 237 24.02 18.06 -16.62
C GLY A 237 22.99 19.14 -16.99
N GLN A 238 21.95 18.78 -17.76
CA GLN A 238 20.84 19.68 -18.10
C GLN A 238 20.02 20.06 -16.86
N LEU A 239 19.71 19.08 -16.00
CA LEU A 239 19.01 19.31 -14.74
C LEU A 239 19.80 20.24 -13.82
N LEU A 240 21.10 20.04 -13.67
CA LEU A 240 21.95 20.93 -12.89
C LEU A 240 21.91 22.38 -13.42
N ALA A 241 21.96 22.57 -14.74
CA ALA A 241 21.82 23.89 -15.36
C ALA A 241 20.43 24.50 -15.17
N GLN A 242 19.38 23.67 -15.17
CA GLN A 242 18.01 24.11 -14.86
C GLN A 242 17.89 24.62 -13.43
N LEU A 243 18.50 23.95 -12.45
CA LEU A 243 18.49 24.34 -11.03
C LEU A 243 19.15 25.70 -10.76
N GLN A 244 19.98 26.23 -11.67
CA GLN A 244 20.49 27.61 -11.58
C GLN A 244 19.36 28.64 -11.74
N ARG A 245 18.29 28.33 -12.45
CA ARG A 245 17.15 29.21 -12.73
C ARG A 245 15.92 28.87 -11.88
N GLN A 246 15.77 27.60 -11.53
CA GLN A 246 14.68 27.07 -10.73
C GLN A 246 15.27 26.22 -9.59
N PRO A 247 15.74 26.87 -8.51
CA PRO A 247 16.43 26.15 -7.44
C PRO A 247 15.50 25.20 -6.71
N ALA A 248 16.01 23.99 -6.43
CA ALA A 248 15.38 23.04 -5.52
C ALA A 248 16.00 23.13 -4.13
N LYS A 249 15.25 22.76 -3.11
CA LYS A 249 15.73 22.71 -1.73
C LYS A 249 16.43 21.38 -1.42
N MET A 250 16.00 20.28 -2.07
CA MET A 250 16.52 18.93 -1.84
C MET A 250 16.29 18.03 -3.05
N VAL A 251 16.99 16.89 -3.11
CA VAL A 251 16.71 15.80 -4.05
C VAL A 251 16.24 14.56 -3.28
N LEU A 252 15.09 14.00 -3.68
CA LEU A 252 14.41 12.88 -3.02
C LEU A 252 14.66 11.58 -3.78
N ARG A 253 14.84 10.48 -3.04
CA ARG A 253 14.86 9.12 -3.59
C ARG A 253 14.24 8.12 -2.62
N ALA A 254 13.69 7.04 -3.16
CA ALA A 254 13.30 5.87 -2.39
C ALA A 254 14.53 5.02 -1.99
N GLY A 255 14.37 4.18 -0.96
CA GLY A 255 15.46 3.36 -0.44
C GLY A 255 15.99 2.31 -1.42
N TYR A 256 15.17 1.83 -2.36
CA TYR A 256 15.56 0.86 -3.38
C TYR A 256 16.28 1.49 -4.58
N GLN A 257 16.24 2.80 -4.74
CA GLN A 257 16.87 3.52 -5.86
C GLN A 257 18.36 3.76 -5.58
N ASP A 258 19.19 3.65 -6.64
CA ASP A 258 20.62 3.90 -6.54
C ASP A 258 20.93 5.35 -6.11
N ALA A 259 21.78 5.48 -5.11
CA ALA A 259 22.10 6.78 -4.53
C ALA A 259 23.04 7.65 -5.39
N ARG A 260 23.77 7.05 -6.33
CA ARG A 260 24.85 7.74 -7.09
C ARG A 260 24.38 9.01 -7.79
N ALA A 261 23.24 8.95 -8.48
CA ALA A 261 22.72 10.11 -9.21
C ALA A 261 22.26 11.23 -8.26
N SER A 262 21.57 10.88 -7.16
CA SER A 262 21.13 11.86 -6.15
C SER A 262 22.31 12.48 -5.40
N GLN A 263 23.34 11.71 -5.07
CA GLN A 263 24.57 12.20 -4.46
C GLN A 263 25.33 13.12 -5.41
N TRP A 264 25.47 12.72 -6.69
CA TRP A 264 26.12 13.54 -7.71
C TRP A 264 25.46 14.92 -7.85
N LEU A 265 24.12 14.97 -7.91
CA LEU A 265 23.37 16.22 -7.99
C LEU A 265 23.51 17.03 -6.69
N SER A 266 23.39 16.41 -5.54
CA SER A 266 23.52 17.00 -4.21
C SER A 266 24.84 17.76 -4.06
N GLU A 267 25.95 17.12 -4.42
CA GLU A 267 27.29 17.71 -4.33
C GLU A 267 27.45 18.95 -5.20
N ARG A 268 26.87 18.94 -6.42
CA ARG A 268 27.03 20.02 -7.40
C ARG A 268 26.03 21.15 -7.23
N ALA A 269 24.79 20.83 -6.90
CA ALA A 269 23.74 21.80 -6.65
C ALA A 269 23.79 22.36 -5.20
N LYS A 270 24.60 21.74 -4.30
CA LYS A 270 24.68 22.12 -2.87
C LYS A 270 23.35 22.01 -2.14
N ILE A 271 22.56 20.99 -2.48
CA ILE A 271 21.30 20.65 -1.84
C ILE A 271 21.37 19.25 -1.23
N PRO A 272 20.67 18.94 -0.12
CA PRO A 272 20.73 17.61 0.48
C PRO A 272 20.09 16.54 -0.42
N ALA A 273 20.72 15.35 -0.46
CA ALA A 273 20.11 14.13 -0.99
C ALA A 273 19.39 13.40 0.14
N VAL A 274 18.07 13.28 0.02
CA VAL A 274 17.20 12.72 1.07
C VAL A 274 16.66 11.38 0.61
N GLN A 275 16.98 10.32 1.36
CA GLN A 275 16.29 9.06 1.21
C GLN A 275 15.03 9.09 2.08
N VAL A 276 13.86 8.92 1.47
CA VAL A 276 12.59 8.74 2.17
C VAL A 276 12.13 7.30 2.07
N PRO A 277 11.50 6.73 3.12
CA PRO A 277 10.90 5.42 2.99
C PRO A 277 9.76 5.47 1.98
N PHE A 278 9.80 4.58 1.00
CA PHE A 278 8.76 4.51 -0.03
C PHE A 278 7.51 3.77 0.46
N THR A 279 7.74 2.77 1.30
CA THR A 279 6.73 1.93 1.94
C THR A 279 7.22 1.47 3.31
N VAL A 280 6.39 0.73 4.02
CA VAL A 280 6.75 0.06 5.29
C VAL A 280 7.96 -0.85 5.08
N GLY A 281 8.96 -0.72 5.95
CA GLY A 281 10.23 -1.44 5.82
C GLY A 281 11.20 -0.86 4.76
N GLY A 282 10.87 0.27 4.14
CA GLY A 282 11.79 1.03 3.28
C GLY A 282 12.85 1.80 4.05
N ASP A 283 12.75 1.77 5.36
CA ASP A 283 13.68 2.29 6.36
C ASP A 283 13.52 1.49 7.66
N ASP A 284 14.59 1.31 8.44
CA ASP A 284 14.56 0.56 9.69
C ASP A 284 13.61 1.14 10.75
N GLN A 285 13.29 2.43 10.65
CA GLN A 285 12.35 3.11 11.54
C GLN A 285 10.90 3.09 11.01
N ALA A 286 10.69 2.86 9.71
CA ALA A 286 9.36 2.79 9.08
C ALA A 286 8.76 1.38 9.21
N LYS A 287 8.40 0.97 10.43
CA LYS A 287 7.97 -0.40 10.77
C LYS A 287 6.50 -0.69 10.54
N ASP A 288 5.69 0.34 10.45
CA ASP A 288 4.25 0.32 10.22
C ASP A 288 3.81 1.57 9.44
N LEU A 289 2.51 1.68 9.15
CA LEU A 289 1.97 2.82 8.42
C LEU A 289 2.16 4.16 9.14
N PHE A 290 2.08 4.20 10.47
CA PHE A 290 2.24 5.45 11.23
C PHE A 290 3.68 5.91 11.22
N SER A 291 4.61 5.02 11.53
CA SER A 291 6.04 5.31 11.51
C SER A 291 6.57 5.61 10.09
N LEU A 292 5.94 5.07 9.04
CA LEU A 292 6.25 5.43 7.65
C LEU A 292 6.11 6.95 7.42
N PHE A 293 4.99 7.53 7.83
CA PHE A 293 4.74 8.98 7.68
C PHE A 293 5.54 9.82 8.68
N ASP A 294 5.70 9.36 9.93
CA ASP A 294 6.53 10.05 10.93
C ASP A 294 7.99 10.18 10.44
N VAL A 295 8.60 9.10 9.95
CA VAL A 295 9.98 9.10 9.42
C VAL A 295 10.09 9.93 8.15
N THR A 296 9.12 9.82 7.23
CA THR A 296 9.10 10.62 6.00
C THR A 296 9.13 12.11 6.33
N LEU A 297 8.22 12.58 7.20
CA LEU A 297 8.17 13.99 7.58
C LEU A 297 9.41 14.44 8.33
N GLN A 298 9.93 13.63 9.25
CA GLN A 298 11.15 13.93 9.96
C GLN A 298 12.31 14.24 8.99
N ARG A 299 12.55 13.34 8.00
CA ARG A 299 13.64 13.48 7.03
C ARG A 299 13.47 14.71 6.14
N LEU A 300 12.24 14.96 5.67
CA LEU A 300 11.95 16.15 4.85
C LEU A 300 12.13 17.44 5.64
N LEU A 301 11.68 17.50 6.87
CA LEU A 301 11.81 18.68 7.74
C LEU A 301 13.27 18.93 8.15
N GLU A 302 14.06 17.89 8.40
CA GLU A 302 15.49 18.01 8.67
C GLU A 302 16.24 18.58 7.46
N ALA A 303 15.91 18.11 6.25
CA ALA A 303 16.53 18.59 5.02
C ALA A 303 16.08 20.00 4.60
N ASN A 304 14.96 20.48 5.14
CA ASN A 304 14.42 21.81 4.84
C ASN A 304 15.03 22.92 5.73
N LYS A 305 15.81 22.57 6.73
CA LYS A 305 16.51 23.56 7.57
C LYS A 305 17.61 24.25 6.76
#